data_fdd2d8995d184bf5774edcfb4e43c9eb
#
_entry.id   fdd2d8995d184bf5774edcfb4e43c9eb
#
_cell.length_a   1.000
_cell.length_b   1.000
_cell.length_c   1.000
_cell.angle_alpha   90.00
_cell.angle_beta   90.00
_cell.angle_gamma   90.00
#
_symmetry.space_group_name_H-M   'P 1'
#
loop_
_entity.id
_entity.type
_entity.pdbx_description
1 polymer ?
#
loop_
_entity_poly.entity_id
_entity_poly.type
_entity_poly.pdbx_seq_one_letter_code
_entity_poly.pdbx_strand_id
1 'polypeptide(L)'
;MRRLPSSGRRLRTSAIAAFLGVVACVTWPGAIASADQVYHSQHLALTPVGTAPLRSGFVENIKAQGPIVYAHEIFVLNGASPDTTYTVTRNFFYLQPDCSGNGPVFSQQVAVLQSNRAGNAQGDVFVRPADVAGAEGVSGVFWSVADETGTIIYQTACTAVTLD
;
A
#
# COMPACT_ATOMS: atom_id res chain seq x y z
N MET A 1 77.95 25.12 -2.35
CA MET A 1 78.80 25.48 -1.19
C MET A 1 77.97 25.75 0.03
N ARG A 2 78.35 25.16 1.19
CA ARG A 2 77.97 25.45 2.57
C ARG A 2 76.60 24.90 2.99
N ARG A 3 76.55 23.92 3.73
CA ARG A 3 76.97 23.40 5.08
C ARG A 3 75.70 23.26 5.95
N LEU A 4 75.44 22.01 6.35
CA LEU A 4 74.68 21.63 7.54
C LEU A 4 75.35 22.16 8.81
N PRO A 5 74.62 22.30 9.91
CA PRO A 5 74.80 21.38 11.04
C PRO A 5 73.44 20.93 11.63
N SER A 6 73.24 19.71 11.96
CA SER A 6 73.59 18.85 13.12
C SER A 6 73.02 19.37 14.46
N SER A 7 72.39 18.44 15.15
CA SER A 7 72.34 18.27 16.59
C SER A 7 71.03 18.64 17.29
N GLY A 8 70.54 17.65 18.01
CA GLY A 8 69.74 17.88 19.17
C GLY A 8 68.76 16.80 19.57
N ARG A 9 69.30 15.60 19.90
CA ARG A 9 68.61 14.52 20.61
C ARG A 9 68.19 15.00 21.99
N ARG A 10 66.89 15.07 22.31
CA ARG A 10 66.43 15.02 23.70
C ARG A 10 65.32 13.98 23.83
N LEU A 11 65.66 12.88 24.43
CA LEU A 11 64.73 11.99 25.08
C LEU A 11 63.99 12.75 26.18
N ARG A 12 62.69 12.76 26.12
CA ARG A 12 61.86 13.03 27.32
C ARG A 12 60.91 11.88 27.47
N THR A 13 61.25 11.05 28.41
CA THR A 13 60.34 10.11 29.08
C THR A 13 59.18 10.92 29.67
N SER A 14 58.00 10.61 29.27
CA SER A 14 56.78 11.11 29.92
C SER A 14 55.82 9.96 30.14
N ALA A 15 55.43 9.85 31.38
CA ALA A 15 54.65 8.82 32.02
C ALA A 15 53.32 8.57 31.32
N ILE A 16 53.01 7.29 31.12
CA ILE A 16 51.71 6.77 30.71
C ILE A 16 50.80 6.85 31.96
N ALA A 17 49.90 7.83 31.97
CA ALA A 17 48.76 7.80 32.89
C ALA A 17 47.64 6.99 32.23
N ALA A 18 47.42 5.78 32.74
CA ALA A 18 46.31 4.95 32.35
C ALA A 18 45.01 5.53 32.93
N PHE A 19 44.22 6.20 32.08
CA PHE A 19 42.86 6.56 32.42
C PHE A 19 41.98 5.36 32.11
N LEU A 20 41.60 4.62 33.13
CA LEU A 20 40.49 3.66 33.09
C LEU A 20 39.18 4.45 32.98
N GLY A 21 38.76 4.74 31.75
CA GLY A 21 37.44 5.24 31.46
C GLY A 21 36.40 4.12 31.57
N VAL A 22 35.68 4.10 32.68
CA VAL A 22 34.47 3.28 32.81
C VAL A 22 33.45 3.81 31.83
N VAL A 23 33.29 3.14 30.69
CA VAL A 23 32.17 3.37 29.75
C VAL A 23 30.95 2.79 30.43
N ALA A 24 30.15 3.65 31.08
CA ALA A 24 28.80 3.31 31.49
C ALA A 24 27.96 3.18 30.20
N CYS A 25 27.73 1.96 29.75
CA CYS A 25 26.71 1.65 28.75
C CYS A 25 25.36 2.00 29.37
N VAL A 26 24.89 3.22 29.11
CA VAL A 26 23.50 3.58 29.33
C VAL A 26 22.67 2.78 28.28
N THR A 27 22.20 1.62 28.67
CA THR A 27 21.18 0.90 27.91
C THR A 27 19.89 1.72 28.03
N TRP A 28 19.67 2.60 27.08
CA TRP A 28 18.31 3.11 26.87
C TRP A 28 17.45 1.89 26.53
N PRO A 29 16.34 1.69 27.24
CA PRO A 29 15.32 0.79 26.74
C PRO A 29 14.80 1.45 25.46
N GLY A 30 15.43 1.10 24.33
CA GLY A 30 14.88 1.39 23.04
C GLY A 30 13.49 0.82 23.05
N ALA A 31 12.47 1.67 22.99
CA ALA A 31 11.15 1.22 22.65
C ALA A 31 11.33 0.42 21.36
N ILE A 32 11.18 -0.90 21.45
CA ILE A 32 11.05 -1.77 20.30
C ILE A 32 9.78 -1.23 19.64
N ALA A 33 9.93 -0.40 18.62
CA ALA A 33 8.83 -0.06 17.75
C ALA A 33 8.35 -1.42 17.26
N SER A 34 7.20 -1.84 17.71
CA SER A 34 6.52 -3.02 17.23
C SER A 34 6.28 -2.76 15.74
N ALA A 35 7.16 -3.28 14.91
CA ALA A 35 6.98 -3.32 13.47
C ALA A 35 5.99 -4.45 13.14
N ASP A 36 4.87 -4.48 13.84
CA ASP A 36 3.79 -5.44 13.62
C ASP A 36 2.69 -4.83 12.74
N GLN A 37 3.08 -3.92 11.85
CA GLN A 37 2.26 -3.53 10.73
C GLN A 37 2.45 -4.58 9.64
N VAL A 38 1.75 -5.68 9.76
CA VAL A 38 1.62 -6.64 8.68
C VAL A 38 0.83 -5.96 7.56
N TYR A 39 1.53 -5.51 6.53
CA TYR A 39 0.88 -5.07 5.30
C TYR A 39 0.19 -6.28 4.68
N HIS A 40 -1.12 -6.30 4.73
CA HIS A 40 -1.90 -7.27 3.99
C HIS A 40 -2.19 -6.69 2.62
N SER A 41 -1.55 -7.22 1.59
CA SER A 41 -1.88 -6.90 0.21
C SER A 41 -2.69 -8.04 -0.40
N GLN A 42 -3.75 -7.68 -1.10
CA GLN A 42 -4.60 -8.61 -1.83
C GLN A 42 -4.58 -8.24 -3.31
N HIS A 43 -4.06 -9.15 -4.13
CA HIS A 43 -4.07 -9.01 -5.58
C HIS A 43 -5.30 -9.70 -6.16
N LEU A 44 -6.25 -8.93 -6.69
CA LEU A 44 -7.55 -9.40 -7.13
C LEU A 44 -7.68 -9.20 -8.64
N ALA A 45 -7.70 -10.30 -9.40
CA ALA A 45 -7.87 -10.22 -10.84
C ALA A 45 -9.24 -9.65 -11.21
N LEU A 46 -9.26 -8.74 -12.17
CA LEU A 46 -10.47 -8.30 -12.86
C LEU A 46 -10.78 -9.28 -13.97
N THR A 47 -12.01 -9.76 -14.00
CA THR A 47 -12.53 -10.67 -15.03
C THR A 47 -13.60 -9.98 -15.85
N PRO A 48 -13.65 -10.17 -17.19
CA PRO A 48 -14.71 -9.65 -18.01
C PRO A 48 -16.08 -10.20 -17.62
N VAL A 49 -17.07 -9.31 -17.60
CA VAL A 49 -18.50 -9.65 -17.55
C VAL A 49 -19.01 -9.58 -18.98
N GLY A 50 -19.17 -10.72 -19.65
CA GLY A 50 -19.51 -10.76 -21.07
C GLY A 50 -18.26 -10.77 -21.98
N THR A 51 -18.32 -10.03 -23.10
CA THR A 51 -17.32 -10.07 -24.19
C THR A 51 -16.41 -8.85 -24.24
N ALA A 52 -16.38 -8.01 -23.21
CA ALA A 52 -15.54 -6.83 -23.17
C ALA A 52 -14.04 -7.22 -23.22
N PRO A 53 -13.23 -6.52 -24.06
CA PRO A 53 -11.82 -6.86 -24.22
C PRO A 53 -11.04 -6.52 -22.94
N LEU A 54 -10.27 -7.47 -22.44
CA LEU A 54 -9.32 -7.26 -21.35
C LEU A 54 -8.21 -8.30 -21.46
N ARG A 55 -6.98 -7.85 -21.67
CA ARG A 55 -5.82 -8.75 -21.67
C ARG A 55 -5.42 -9.13 -20.23
N SER A 56 -5.41 -8.15 -19.35
CA SER A 56 -5.23 -8.33 -17.90
C SER A 56 -5.74 -7.11 -17.15
N GLY A 57 -6.22 -7.31 -15.96
CA GLY A 57 -6.59 -6.22 -15.05
C GLY A 57 -6.62 -6.73 -13.62
N PHE A 58 -6.39 -5.84 -12.68
CA PHE A 58 -6.43 -6.20 -11.27
C PHE A 58 -6.74 -5.00 -10.39
N VAL A 59 -7.17 -5.31 -9.18
CA VAL A 59 -7.21 -4.42 -8.04
C VAL A 59 -6.18 -4.90 -7.03
N GLU A 60 -5.25 -4.04 -6.65
CA GLU A 60 -4.36 -4.25 -5.53
C GLU A 60 -4.92 -3.51 -4.32
N ASN A 61 -5.34 -4.26 -3.31
CA ASN A 61 -5.85 -3.70 -2.06
C ASN A 61 -4.78 -3.85 -0.97
N ILE A 62 -4.07 -2.76 -0.71
CA ILE A 62 -2.98 -2.70 0.26
C ILE A 62 -3.55 -2.10 1.55
N LYS A 63 -3.71 -2.93 2.58
CA LYS A 63 -4.11 -2.46 3.90
C LYS A 63 -2.89 -1.96 4.66
N ALA A 64 -2.84 -0.67 4.87
CA ALA A 64 -1.91 -0.03 5.78
C ALA A 64 -2.67 0.28 7.07
N GLN A 65 -2.54 -0.57 8.08
CA GLN A 65 -3.13 -0.26 9.40
C GLN A 65 -2.50 1.04 9.93
N GLY A 66 -3.28 2.09 9.97
CA GLY A 66 -2.80 3.39 10.45
C GLY A 66 -3.95 4.37 10.67
N PRO A 67 -3.72 5.40 11.52
CA PRO A 67 -4.77 6.34 11.90
C PRO A 67 -5.20 7.28 10.76
N ILE A 68 -4.47 7.33 9.64
CA ILE A 68 -4.72 8.27 8.55
C ILE A 68 -5.16 7.56 7.27
N VAL A 69 -4.59 6.39 6.96
CA VAL A 69 -4.90 5.58 5.78
C VAL A 69 -5.24 4.18 6.23
N TYR A 70 -6.45 3.74 5.91
CA TYR A 70 -6.91 2.39 6.19
C TYR A 70 -6.48 1.41 5.09
N ALA A 71 -6.66 1.81 3.82
CA ALA A 71 -6.22 1.03 2.67
C ALA A 71 -5.79 1.95 1.52
N HIS A 72 -4.92 1.42 0.65
CA HIS A 72 -4.59 1.99 -0.64
C HIS A 72 -5.04 1.00 -1.71
N GLU A 73 -6.02 1.39 -2.51
CA GLU A 73 -6.54 0.59 -3.61
C GLU A 73 -5.94 1.09 -4.92
N ILE A 74 -5.32 0.20 -5.69
CA ILE A 74 -4.72 0.51 -7.00
C ILE A 74 -5.48 -0.30 -8.06
N PHE A 75 -5.89 0.36 -9.12
CA PHE A 75 -6.65 -0.22 -10.23
C PHE A 75 -5.81 -0.21 -11.49
N VAL A 76 -5.75 -1.35 -12.18
CA VAL A 76 -5.00 -1.47 -13.44
C VAL A 76 -5.84 -2.21 -14.47
N LEU A 77 -5.93 -1.64 -15.68
CA LEU A 77 -6.51 -2.26 -16.86
C LEU A 77 -5.47 -2.29 -17.97
N ASN A 78 -5.32 -3.43 -18.64
CA ASN A 78 -4.43 -3.58 -19.79
C ASN A 78 -5.18 -4.27 -20.94
N GLY A 79 -5.18 -3.65 -22.12
CA GLY A 79 -5.86 -4.15 -23.31
C GLY A 79 -7.38 -4.14 -23.19
N ALA A 80 -7.93 -3.19 -22.44
CA ALA A 80 -9.34 -2.82 -22.44
C ALA A 80 -9.70 -2.04 -23.72
N SER A 81 -10.92 -1.56 -23.86
CA SER A 81 -11.30 -0.69 -25.00
C SER A 81 -10.46 0.60 -24.99
N PRO A 82 -9.91 1.02 -26.14
CA PRO A 82 -9.14 2.26 -26.23
C PRO A 82 -9.99 3.52 -25.97
N ASP A 83 -9.31 4.57 -25.49
CA ASP A 83 -9.84 5.93 -25.33
C ASP A 83 -11.22 5.97 -24.61
N THR A 84 -11.45 5.06 -23.68
CA THR A 84 -12.71 4.84 -22.95
C THR A 84 -12.57 5.25 -21.49
N THR A 85 -13.60 5.89 -20.96
CA THR A 85 -13.71 6.23 -19.54
C THR A 85 -14.38 5.08 -18.78
N TYR A 86 -13.76 4.68 -17.67
CA TYR A 86 -14.28 3.63 -16.80
C TYR A 86 -14.56 4.17 -15.40
N THR A 87 -15.65 3.73 -14.81
CA THR A 87 -15.99 4.03 -13.42
C THR A 87 -15.77 2.79 -12.57
N VAL A 88 -14.94 2.90 -11.56
CA VAL A 88 -14.69 1.83 -10.58
C VAL A 88 -15.56 2.04 -9.36
N THR A 89 -16.32 1.01 -9.01
CA THR A 89 -17.20 0.99 -7.83
C THR A 89 -16.77 -0.12 -6.89
N ARG A 90 -16.55 0.23 -5.61
CA ARG A 90 -16.38 -0.73 -4.52
C ARG A 90 -17.74 -1.11 -3.97
N ASN A 91 -18.02 -2.41 -3.91
CA ASN A 91 -19.25 -2.98 -3.41
C ASN A 91 -18.97 -3.70 -2.09
N PHE A 92 -19.60 -3.25 -1.02
CA PHE A 92 -19.31 -3.67 0.33
C PHE A 92 -20.49 -4.41 0.96
N PHE A 93 -20.19 -5.58 1.57
CA PHE A 93 -21.16 -6.47 2.21
C PHE A 93 -20.80 -6.59 3.69
N TYR A 94 -21.47 -5.81 4.53
CA TYR A 94 -21.21 -5.76 5.96
C TYR A 94 -21.50 -7.11 6.63
N LEU A 95 -20.50 -7.65 7.36
CA LEU A 95 -20.55 -8.95 8.04
C LEU A 95 -20.91 -10.16 7.15
N GLN A 96 -20.69 -10.04 5.84
CA GLN A 96 -20.92 -11.11 4.86
C GLN A 96 -19.64 -11.33 4.03
N PRO A 97 -18.64 -12.06 4.58
CA PRO A 97 -17.31 -12.16 3.98
C PRO A 97 -17.27 -12.86 2.62
N ASP A 98 -18.31 -13.57 2.26
CA ASP A 98 -18.49 -14.26 0.98
C ASP A 98 -19.36 -13.48 -0.02
N CYS A 99 -19.73 -12.23 0.30
CA CYS A 99 -20.66 -11.39 -0.46
C CYS A 99 -22.04 -12.09 -0.70
N SER A 100 -22.39 -13.06 0.14
CA SER A 100 -23.70 -13.70 0.07
C SER A 100 -24.77 -12.79 0.65
N GLY A 101 -25.71 -12.36 -0.14
CA GLY A 101 -26.78 -11.49 0.34
C GLY A 101 -27.61 -10.95 -0.81
N ASN A 102 -28.64 -10.19 -0.48
CA ASN A 102 -29.54 -9.57 -1.48
C ASN A 102 -28.93 -8.30 -2.12
N GLY A 103 -27.61 -8.26 -2.29
CA GLY A 103 -26.85 -7.14 -2.85
C GLY A 103 -25.94 -6.46 -1.81
N PRO A 104 -25.04 -5.58 -2.27
CA PRO A 104 -24.15 -4.84 -1.38
C PRO A 104 -24.95 -3.92 -0.46
N VAL A 105 -24.54 -3.82 0.78
CA VAL A 105 -25.10 -2.86 1.76
C VAL A 105 -24.70 -1.44 1.39
N PHE A 106 -23.53 -1.31 0.75
CA PHE A 106 -22.96 -0.03 0.37
C PHE A 106 -22.16 -0.17 -0.92
N SER A 107 -22.41 0.72 -1.88
CA SER A 107 -21.64 0.84 -3.12
C SER A 107 -21.12 2.25 -3.26
N GLN A 108 -19.85 2.40 -3.51
CA GLN A 108 -19.17 3.69 -3.65
C GLN A 108 -18.34 3.73 -4.91
N GLN A 109 -18.52 4.77 -5.73
CA GLN A 109 -17.56 5.09 -6.78
C GLN A 109 -16.24 5.51 -6.14
N VAL A 110 -15.17 4.80 -6.47
CA VAL A 110 -13.85 5.00 -5.86
C VAL A 110 -12.82 5.56 -6.83
N ALA A 111 -12.98 5.33 -8.12
CA ALA A 111 -12.11 5.89 -9.14
C ALA A 111 -12.82 6.10 -10.47
N VAL A 112 -12.23 6.98 -11.28
CA VAL A 112 -12.53 7.11 -12.72
C VAL A 112 -11.20 6.90 -13.45
N LEU A 113 -11.18 5.97 -14.39
CA LEU A 113 -10.01 5.62 -15.18
C LEU A 113 -10.24 6.02 -16.64
N GLN A 114 -9.20 6.56 -17.27
CA GLN A 114 -9.21 6.85 -18.71
C GLN A 114 -8.20 5.95 -19.40
N SER A 115 -8.65 5.07 -20.29
CA SER A 115 -7.73 4.27 -21.08
C SER A 115 -7.08 5.09 -22.18
N ASN A 116 -5.84 4.73 -22.48
CA ASN A 116 -5.13 5.26 -23.63
C ASN A 116 -5.48 4.46 -24.92
N ARG A 117 -4.87 4.85 -26.06
CA ARG A 117 -5.07 4.18 -27.36
C ARG A 117 -4.70 2.69 -27.37
N ALA A 118 -3.88 2.22 -26.42
CA ALA A 118 -3.53 0.80 -26.25
C ALA A 118 -4.50 0.06 -25.30
N GLY A 119 -5.52 0.72 -24.78
CA GLY A 119 -6.47 0.17 -23.83
C GLY A 119 -5.89 0.00 -22.42
N ASN A 120 -4.86 0.77 -22.07
CA ASN A 120 -4.27 0.72 -20.72
C ASN A 120 -4.78 1.89 -19.89
N ALA A 121 -5.21 1.60 -18.66
CA ALA A 121 -5.64 2.59 -17.67
C ALA A 121 -5.12 2.22 -16.28
N GLN A 122 -4.85 3.23 -15.46
CA GLN A 122 -4.46 3.07 -14.07
C GLN A 122 -5.03 4.22 -13.23
N GLY A 123 -5.33 3.93 -11.99
CA GLY A 123 -5.71 4.90 -10.97
C GLY A 123 -5.61 4.30 -9.58
N ASP A 124 -5.76 5.13 -8.57
CA ASP A 124 -5.69 4.69 -7.20
C ASP A 124 -6.57 5.57 -6.29
N VAL A 125 -6.85 5.06 -5.10
CA VAL A 125 -7.56 5.77 -4.04
C VAL A 125 -7.05 5.36 -2.67
N PHE A 126 -6.96 6.34 -1.76
CA PHE A 126 -6.73 6.08 -0.34
C PHE A 126 -8.07 6.02 0.40
N VAL A 127 -8.29 4.92 1.10
CA VAL A 127 -9.45 4.72 1.98
C VAL A 127 -9.05 5.19 3.37
N ARG A 128 -9.79 6.14 3.92
CA ARG A 128 -9.56 6.65 5.28
C ARG A 128 -10.43 5.88 6.27
N PRO A 129 -10.04 5.80 7.55
CA PRO A 129 -10.88 5.20 8.59
C PRO A 129 -12.31 5.76 8.62
N ALA A 130 -12.46 7.06 8.39
CA ALA A 130 -13.78 7.70 8.34
C ALA A 130 -14.68 7.23 7.18
N ASP A 131 -14.08 6.72 6.08
CA ASP A 131 -14.82 6.24 4.91
C ASP A 131 -15.43 4.84 5.14
N VAL A 132 -15.00 4.16 6.21
CA VAL A 132 -15.47 2.82 6.63
C VAL A 132 -15.96 2.79 8.07
N ALA A 133 -16.14 3.93 8.70
CA ALA A 133 -16.57 4.03 10.09
C ALA A 133 -17.93 3.33 10.30
N GLY A 134 -18.02 2.53 11.36
CA GLY A 134 -19.19 1.74 11.69
C GLY A 134 -19.32 0.42 10.94
N ALA A 135 -18.30 0.04 10.17
CA ALA A 135 -18.26 -1.23 9.43
C ALA A 135 -17.23 -2.21 10.05
N GLU A 136 -17.11 -2.21 11.39
CA GLU A 136 -16.18 -3.08 12.11
C GLU A 136 -16.51 -4.56 11.92
N GLY A 137 -15.47 -5.39 11.82
CA GLY A 137 -15.61 -6.84 11.66
C GLY A 137 -15.21 -7.36 10.27
N VAL A 138 -15.47 -8.64 10.02
CA VAL A 138 -15.13 -9.28 8.74
C VAL A 138 -16.26 -9.10 7.75
N SER A 139 -15.96 -8.43 6.65
CA SER A 139 -16.91 -8.07 5.59
C SER A 139 -16.44 -8.54 4.23
N GLY A 140 -17.36 -8.72 3.27
CA GLY A 140 -17.04 -9.02 1.90
C GLY A 140 -16.93 -7.75 1.07
N VAL A 141 -16.00 -7.75 0.13
CA VAL A 141 -15.82 -6.63 -0.82
C VAL A 141 -15.53 -7.20 -2.20
N PHE A 142 -16.09 -6.60 -3.23
CA PHE A 142 -15.64 -6.75 -4.61
C PHE A 142 -15.68 -5.41 -5.33
N TRP A 143 -14.88 -5.28 -6.38
CA TRP A 143 -14.86 -4.10 -7.24
C TRP A 143 -15.48 -4.43 -8.59
N SER A 144 -16.32 -3.53 -9.06
CA SER A 144 -16.89 -3.56 -10.41
C SER A 144 -16.41 -2.35 -11.21
N VAL A 145 -16.21 -2.55 -12.50
CA VAL A 145 -15.81 -1.52 -13.45
C VAL A 145 -16.89 -1.41 -14.51
N ALA A 146 -17.48 -0.25 -14.60
CA ALA A 146 -18.47 0.08 -15.61
C ALA A 146 -17.85 0.94 -16.72
N ASP A 147 -18.36 0.79 -17.93
CA ASP A 147 -18.06 1.67 -19.07
C ASP A 147 -18.85 2.99 -19.01
N GLU A 148 -18.71 3.82 -20.02
CA GLU A 148 -19.39 5.14 -20.15
C GLU A 148 -20.91 5.04 -20.14
N THR A 149 -21.47 3.89 -20.50
CA THR A 149 -22.93 3.65 -20.48
C THR A 149 -23.44 3.25 -19.10
N GLY A 150 -22.54 3.03 -18.13
CA GLY A 150 -22.86 2.51 -16.81
C GLY A 150 -23.01 0.98 -16.78
N THR A 151 -22.69 0.30 -17.88
CA THR A 151 -22.73 -1.17 -17.93
C THR A 151 -21.49 -1.74 -17.24
N ILE A 152 -21.68 -2.64 -16.26
CA ILE A 152 -20.58 -3.35 -15.61
C ILE A 152 -19.96 -4.33 -16.60
N ILE A 153 -18.68 -4.16 -16.90
CA ILE A 153 -17.95 -4.91 -17.91
C ILE A 153 -16.77 -5.72 -17.32
N TYR A 154 -16.27 -5.36 -16.14
CA TYR A 154 -15.27 -6.14 -15.40
C TYR A 154 -15.62 -6.18 -13.92
N GLN A 155 -15.23 -7.25 -13.25
CA GLN A 155 -15.36 -7.37 -11.80
C GLN A 155 -14.29 -8.26 -11.19
N THR A 156 -13.98 -8.04 -9.92
CA THR A 156 -13.16 -8.98 -9.12
C THR A 156 -14.06 -10.07 -8.54
N ALA A 157 -13.44 -11.17 -8.08
CA ALA A 157 -14.09 -12.04 -7.13
C ALA A 157 -14.36 -11.31 -5.80
N CYS A 158 -15.33 -11.81 -5.03
CA CYS A 158 -15.51 -11.38 -3.65
C CYS A 158 -14.28 -11.74 -2.80
N THR A 159 -13.85 -10.83 -1.96
CA THR A 159 -12.78 -11.07 -0.98
C THR A 159 -13.22 -10.62 0.40
N ALA A 160 -12.79 -11.36 1.43
CA ALA A 160 -13.00 -10.95 2.81
C ALA A 160 -11.99 -9.85 3.21
N VAL A 161 -12.49 -8.84 3.90
CA VAL A 161 -11.67 -7.79 4.51
C VAL A 161 -12.04 -7.68 5.99
N THR A 162 -11.05 -7.49 6.85
CA THR A 162 -11.28 -7.19 8.27
C THR A 162 -11.15 -5.69 8.45
N LEU A 163 -12.17 -5.11 9.06
CA LEU A 163 -12.21 -3.70 9.45
C LEU A 163 -12.12 -3.64 10.98
N ASP A 164 -11.08 -3.09 11.54
CA ASP A 164 -10.73 -2.98 12.97
C ASP A 164 -10.35 -1.55 13.38
#